data_c94892d314d22339e57f5c2f444fcc82
#
_entry.id   c94892d314d22339e57f5c2f444fcc82
#
_cell.length_a   1.000
_cell.length_b   1.000
_cell.length_c   1.000
_cell.angle_alpha   90.00
_cell.angle_beta   90.00
_cell.angle_gamma   90.00
#
_symmetry.space_group_name_H-M   'P 1'
#
loop_
_entity.id
_entity.type
_entity.pdbx_description
1 polymer ?
#
loop_
_entity_poly.entity_id
_entity_poly.type
_entity_poly.pdbx_seq_one_letter_code
_entity_poly.pdbx_strand_id
1 'polypeptide(L)'
;MEQSNVSYKPRDVLDAPSQIEDKVLKTAAMFFGQELLPYLGVKGRMTAIAPTEQVHLDVRRMEEDFNFIMEDGVLRHLEFESDPITEKDLRRFREYEAFLSLTSGHQVITTVLCSADVRNPKTNLNCGINVYRIELVRIKDDDADRVFNDLEMKMGQGGRLTRSDLFPLLLAPLMSGNMDICGRICRGMDILRMAQVDADKDDIRHMEAVLYALAIKFLNKTDLAKVKEMMGMTLLGQMLMEDGIKKGLKKGEMTKLISQVMKKAKKGLSPEETAEILEEDPMVISRIYHAVKEYPDMDEDGIYRQLYN
;
A
#
# COMPACT_ATOMS: atom_id res chain seq x y z
N MET A 1 33.05 33.40 -11.55
CA MET A 1 32.75 32.35 -10.56
C MET A 1 31.26 32.50 -10.21
N GLU A 2 30.41 31.82 -10.99
CA GLU A 2 28.97 31.81 -10.77
C GLU A 2 28.63 30.63 -9.87
N GLN A 3 28.13 30.92 -8.70
CA GLN A 3 27.57 29.90 -7.79
C GLN A 3 26.15 29.59 -8.29
N SER A 4 25.97 28.39 -8.84
CA SER A 4 24.67 27.85 -9.17
C SER A 4 23.95 27.42 -7.87
N ASN A 5 22.96 28.22 -7.47
CA ASN A 5 21.97 27.85 -6.47
C ASN A 5 21.12 26.68 -7.00
N VAL A 6 21.39 25.49 -6.51
CA VAL A 6 20.50 24.33 -6.70
C VAL A 6 19.37 24.43 -5.70
N SER A 7 18.24 24.99 -6.14
CA SER A 7 16.99 24.97 -5.42
C SER A 7 16.49 23.52 -5.31
N TYR A 8 16.59 22.93 -4.14
CA TYR A 8 15.95 21.66 -3.81
C TYR A 8 14.43 21.91 -3.66
N LYS A 9 13.67 21.58 -4.70
CA LYS A 9 12.21 21.48 -4.59
C LYS A 9 11.90 20.10 -3.99
N PRO A 10 11.12 20.00 -2.90
CA PRO A 10 10.55 18.72 -2.48
C PRO A 10 9.69 18.22 -3.64
N ARG A 11 10.02 17.08 -4.19
CA ARG A 11 9.12 16.36 -5.09
C ARG A 11 7.94 15.88 -4.25
N ASP A 12 6.78 16.47 -4.47
CA ASP A 12 5.51 15.79 -4.23
C ASP A 12 5.45 14.63 -5.23
N VAL A 13 6.06 13.52 -4.85
CA VAL A 13 5.96 12.26 -5.60
C VAL A 13 4.60 11.68 -5.24
N LEU A 14 3.56 12.22 -5.85
CA LEU A 14 2.35 11.46 -6.08
C LEU A 14 2.77 10.38 -7.07
N ASP A 15 2.90 9.13 -6.58
CA ASP A 15 3.18 7.98 -7.43
C ASP A 15 2.26 7.99 -8.65
N ALA A 16 2.78 7.66 -9.83
CA ALA A 16 1.97 7.51 -11.03
C ALA A 16 0.83 6.50 -10.76
N PRO A 17 -0.35 6.65 -11.38
CA PRO A 17 -1.49 5.74 -11.13
C PRO A 17 -1.15 4.25 -11.25
N SER A 18 -0.29 3.85 -12.18
CA SER A 18 0.23 2.49 -12.33
C SER A 18 1.02 2.00 -11.11
N GLN A 19 1.81 2.88 -10.48
CA GLN A 19 2.59 2.53 -9.28
C GLN A 19 1.71 2.32 -8.05
N ILE A 20 0.54 2.96 -7.98
CA ILE A 20 -0.40 2.76 -6.86
C ILE A 20 -1.03 1.38 -6.94
N GLU A 21 -1.49 0.94 -8.13
CA GLU A 21 -2.07 -0.39 -8.32
C GLU A 21 -1.08 -1.50 -7.97
N ASP A 22 0.13 -1.37 -8.47
CA ASP A 22 1.23 -2.26 -8.18
C ASP A 22 1.48 -2.37 -6.66
N LYS A 23 1.61 -1.23 -5.96
CA LYS A 23 1.80 -1.21 -4.51
C LYS A 23 0.64 -1.84 -3.75
N VAL A 24 -0.60 -1.63 -4.20
CA VAL A 24 -1.79 -2.22 -3.58
C VAL A 24 -1.79 -3.73 -3.75
N LEU A 25 -1.52 -4.23 -4.96
CA LEU A 25 -1.48 -5.67 -5.24
C LEU A 25 -0.33 -6.35 -4.49
N LYS A 26 0.85 -5.73 -4.41
CA LYS A 26 1.97 -6.19 -3.58
C LYS A 26 1.59 -6.28 -2.10
N THR A 27 0.93 -5.25 -1.59
CA THR A 27 0.46 -5.25 -0.20
C THR A 27 -0.55 -6.36 0.04
N ALA A 28 -1.50 -6.55 -0.86
CA ALA A 28 -2.47 -7.65 -0.78
C ALA A 28 -1.78 -9.02 -0.80
N ALA A 29 -0.81 -9.22 -1.69
CA ALA A 29 -0.05 -10.47 -1.76
C ALA A 29 0.78 -10.74 -0.49
N MET A 30 1.33 -9.71 0.14
CA MET A 30 2.08 -9.85 1.39
C MET A 30 1.20 -10.35 2.54
N PHE A 31 -0.03 -9.82 2.68
CA PHE A 31 -0.93 -10.19 3.77
C PHE A 31 -1.78 -11.43 3.45
N PHE A 32 -2.08 -11.66 2.18
CA PHE A 32 -3.02 -12.69 1.71
C PHE A 32 -2.38 -13.66 0.71
N GLY A 33 -1.07 -13.91 0.83
CA GLY A 33 -0.32 -14.74 -0.12
C GLY A 33 -0.90 -16.15 -0.26
N GLN A 34 -1.31 -16.79 0.84
CA GLN A 34 -1.89 -18.13 0.78
C GLN A 34 -3.26 -18.13 0.09
N GLU A 35 -4.09 -17.12 0.31
CA GLU A 35 -5.42 -16.97 -0.31
C GLU A 35 -5.32 -16.54 -1.78
N LEU A 36 -4.25 -15.83 -2.14
CA LEU A 36 -3.96 -15.46 -3.53
C LEU A 36 -3.63 -16.69 -4.40
N LEU A 37 -2.93 -17.69 -3.85
CA LEU A 37 -2.50 -18.86 -4.62
C LEU A 37 -3.64 -19.62 -5.31
N PRO A 38 -4.77 -19.95 -4.65
CA PRO A 38 -5.91 -20.56 -5.34
C PRO A 38 -6.51 -19.68 -6.41
N TYR A 39 -6.57 -18.35 -6.21
CA TYR A 39 -7.04 -17.40 -7.22
C TYR A 39 -6.17 -17.44 -8.47
N LEU A 40 -4.85 -17.57 -8.31
CA LEU A 40 -3.88 -17.72 -9.40
C LEU A 40 -3.91 -19.13 -10.02
N GLY A 41 -4.76 -20.04 -9.55
CA GLY A 41 -4.78 -21.44 -9.99
C GLY A 41 -3.60 -22.26 -9.48
N VAL A 42 -2.83 -21.72 -8.52
CA VAL A 42 -1.66 -22.41 -7.95
C VAL A 42 -2.12 -23.37 -6.86
N LYS A 43 -1.80 -24.64 -7.02
CA LYS A 43 -2.08 -25.69 -6.02
C LYS A 43 -0.91 -25.81 -5.04
N GLY A 44 -1.21 -26.17 -3.80
CA GLY A 44 -0.23 -26.42 -2.76
C GLY A 44 -0.22 -25.32 -1.70
N ARG A 45 0.69 -25.47 -0.75
CA ARG A 45 0.84 -24.57 0.40
C ARG A 45 2.13 -23.77 0.29
N MET A 46 2.03 -22.47 0.54
CA MET A 46 3.18 -21.60 0.71
C MET A 46 3.88 -21.93 2.03
N THR A 47 5.18 -22.11 2.00
CA THR A 47 6.00 -22.37 3.21
C THR A 47 6.73 -21.11 3.67
N ALA A 48 7.09 -20.23 2.74
CA ALA A 48 7.78 -18.98 3.03
C ALA A 48 7.58 -17.98 1.87
N ILE A 49 7.80 -16.69 2.18
CA ILE A 49 8.01 -15.63 1.18
C ILE A 49 9.52 -15.49 0.99
N ALA A 50 9.98 -15.59 -0.26
CA ALA A 50 11.39 -15.42 -0.60
C ALA A 50 11.74 -13.92 -0.78
N PRO A 51 13.03 -13.54 -0.67
CA PRO A 51 13.47 -12.19 -0.94
C PRO A 51 13.07 -11.73 -2.36
N THR A 52 12.57 -10.50 -2.46
CA THR A 52 12.12 -9.88 -3.72
C THR A 52 13.16 -8.92 -4.31
N GLU A 53 14.20 -8.58 -3.54
CA GLU A 53 15.29 -7.74 -3.98
C GLU A 53 16.58 -8.54 -4.08
N GLN A 54 17.25 -8.44 -5.22
CA GLN A 54 18.52 -9.12 -5.47
C GLN A 54 19.53 -8.13 -6.04
N VAL A 55 20.79 -8.22 -5.56
CA VAL A 55 21.90 -7.40 -6.07
C VAL A 55 22.73 -8.25 -7.03
N HIS A 56 22.71 -7.87 -8.30
CA HIS A 56 23.57 -8.49 -9.32
C HIS A 56 24.89 -7.74 -9.45
N LEU A 57 25.98 -8.43 -9.86
CA LEU A 57 27.32 -7.83 -10.03
C LEU A 57 27.35 -6.68 -11.06
N ASP A 58 26.37 -6.56 -11.94
CA ASP A 58 26.25 -5.47 -12.90
C ASP A 58 25.71 -4.15 -12.30
N VAL A 59 25.61 -4.04 -10.98
CA VAL A 59 25.10 -2.86 -10.27
C VAL A 59 23.64 -2.50 -10.66
N ARG A 60 22.91 -3.43 -11.27
CA ARG A 60 21.47 -3.27 -11.52
C ARG A 60 20.70 -3.83 -10.33
N ARG A 61 19.83 -3.01 -9.75
CA ARG A 61 18.83 -3.47 -8.81
C ARG A 61 17.75 -4.19 -9.60
N MET A 62 17.55 -5.48 -9.34
CA MET A 62 16.43 -6.24 -9.85
C MET A 62 15.35 -6.20 -8.78
N GLU A 63 14.21 -5.63 -9.12
CA GLU A 63 13.04 -5.60 -8.23
C GLU A 63 11.98 -6.50 -8.83
N GLU A 64 11.72 -7.59 -8.15
CA GLU A 64 10.68 -8.56 -8.45
C GLU A 64 9.49 -8.28 -7.52
N ASP A 65 8.27 -8.60 -7.96
CA ASP A 65 7.11 -8.27 -7.13
C ASP A 65 6.99 -9.21 -5.96
N PHE A 66 6.93 -10.53 -6.18
CA PHE A 66 6.92 -11.53 -5.11
C PHE A 66 7.52 -12.86 -5.54
N ASN A 67 8.12 -13.55 -4.58
CA ASN A 67 8.63 -14.91 -4.73
C ASN A 67 8.08 -15.80 -3.61
N PHE A 68 7.34 -16.85 -3.97
CA PHE A 68 6.80 -17.82 -3.03
C PHE A 68 7.53 -19.15 -3.17
N ILE A 69 8.04 -19.70 -2.06
CA ILE A 69 8.56 -21.06 -2.01
C ILE A 69 7.40 -21.98 -1.67
N MET A 70 7.11 -22.92 -2.58
CA MET A 70 5.99 -23.85 -2.44
C MET A 70 6.42 -25.12 -1.69
N GLU A 71 5.46 -25.88 -1.19
CA GLU A 71 5.71 -27.15 -0.45
C GLU A 71 6.41 -28.22 -1.29
N ASP A 72 6.24 -28.18 -2.63
CA ASP A 72 6.90 -29.07 -3.60
C ASP A 72 8.32 -28.61 -3.97
N GLY A 73 8.81 -27.51 -3.36
CA GLY A 73 10.13 -26.96 -3.63
C GLY A 73 10.20 -26.05 -4.87
N VAL A 74 9.10 -25.85 -5.58
CA VAL A 74 9.05 -24.89 -6.70
C VAL A 74 9.01 -23.46 -6.15
N LEU A 75 9.77 -22.56 -6.77
CA LEU A 75 9.67 -21.12 -6.52
C LEU A 75 8.68 -20.51 -7.53
N ARG A 76 7.61 -19.90 -7.00
CA ARG A 76 6.65 -19.12 -7.79
C ARG A 76 7.09 -17.68 -7.80
N HIS A 77 7.60 -17.22 -8.94
CA HIS A 77 7.90 -15.83 -9.22
C HIS A 77 6.60 -15.17 -9.69
N LEU A 78 6.08 -14.21 -8.92
CA LEU A 78 4.82 -13.55 -9.16
C LEU A 78 5.07 -12.11 -9.59
N GLU A 79 4.50 -11.71 -10.72
CA GLU A 79 4.55 -10.34 -11.27
C GLU A 79 3.14 -9.76 -11.43
N PHE A 80 2.98 -8.46 -11.21
CA PHE A 80 1.72 -7.73 -11.35
C PHE A 80 1.82 -6.74 -12.53
N GLU A 81 0.95 -6.92 -13.52
CA GLU A 81 0.94 -6.06 -14.70
C GLU A 81 -0.41 -5.35 -14.83
N SER A 82 -0.38 -4.01 -14.83
CA SER A 82 -1.55 -3.17 -15.10
C SER A 82 -1.68 -2.75 -16.56
N ASP A 83 -0.61 -2.92 -17.33
CA ASP A 83 -0.53 -2.61 -18.75
C ASP A 83 -0.45 -3.89 -19.60
N PRO A 84 -0.66 -3.79 -20.94
CA PRO A 84 -0.49 -4.91 -21.83
C PRO A 84 0.91 -5.50 -21.79
N ILE A 85 1.04 -6.79 -21.52
CA ILE A 85 2.32 -7.50 -21.50
C ILE A 85 2.99 -7.42 -22.89
N THR A 86 4.22 -6.89 -22.91
CA THR A 86 5.04 -6.73 -24.12
C THR A 86 6.15 -7.77 -24.18
N GLU A 87 6.87 -7.80 -25.31
CA GLU A 87 8.08 -8.63 -25.43
C GLU A 87 9.19 -8.19 -24.46
N LYS A 88 9.24 -6.90 -24.13
CA LYS A 88 10.20 -6.36 -23.17
C LYS A 88 9.94 -6.91 -21.76
N ASP A 89 8.67 -7.01 -21.37
CA ASP A 89 8.29 -7.56 -20.07
C ASP A 89 8.61 -9.05 -19.99
N LEU A 90 8.31 -9.82 -21.04
CA LEU A 90 8.68 -11.23 -21.10
C LEU A 90 10.20 -11.45 -21.04
N ARG A 91 11.02 -10.54 -21.60
CA ARG A 91 12.48 -10.60 -21.47
C ARG A 91 12.91 -10.32 -20.03
N ARG A 92 12.29 -9.35 -19.38
CA ARG A 92 12.53 -9.03 -17.95
C ARG A 92 12.18 -10.22 -17.08
N PHE A 93 10.99 -10.79 -17.21
CA PHE A 93 10.55 -11.95 -16.43
C PHE A 93 11.46 -13.17 -16.64
N ARG A 94 11.90 -13.40 -17.87
CA ARG A 94 12.87 -14.47 -18.16
C ARG A 94 14.21 -14.23 -17.47
N GLU A 95 14.70 -12.99 -17.44
CA GLU A 95 15.94 -12.63 -16.76
C GLU A 95 15.82 -12.92 -15.25
N TYR A 96 14.71 -12.51 -14.63
CA TYR A 96 14.42 -12.78 -13.23
C TYR A 96 14.32 -14.29 -12.94
N GLU A 97 13.54 -15.03 -13.71
CA GLU A 97 13.40 -16.47 -13.55
C GLU A 97 14.74 -17.21 -13.66
N ALA A 98 15.56 -16.84 -14.67
CA ALA A 98 16.87 -17.44 -14.83
C ALA A 98 17.80 -17.13 -13.66
N PHE A 99 17.79 -15.89 -13.18
CA PHE A 99 18.61 -15.48 -12.04
C PHE A 99 18.17 -16.18 -10.74
N LEU A 100 16.88 -16.21 -10.47
CA LEU A 100 16.31 -16.91 -9.31
C LEU A 100 16.67 -18.40 -9.34
N SER A 101 16.51 -19.05 -10.49
CA SER A 101 16.84 -20.47 -10.64
C SER A 101 18.32 -20.76 -10.40
N LEU A 102 19.21 -19.90 -10.93
CA LEU A 102 20.65 -20.05 -10.75
C LEU A 102 21.12 -19.82 -9.31
N THR A 103 20.53 -18.86 -8.63
CA THR A 103 20.95 -18.46 -7.27
C THR A 103 20.33 -19.30 -6.17
N SER A 104 19.08 -19.72 -6.34
CA SER A 104 18.35 -20.50 -5.35
C SER A 104 18.45 -22.02 -5.54
N GLY A 105 18.76 -22.46 -6.76
CA GLY A 105 18.75 -23.89 -7.13
C GLY A 105 17.33 -24.47 -7.29
N HIS A 106 16.28 -23.65 -7.14
CA HIS A 106 14.90 -24.09 -7.32
C HIS A 106 14.46 -24.08 -8.79
N GLN A 107 13.49 -24.92 -9.12
CA GLN A 107 12.68 -24.68 -10.32
C GLN A 107 11.86 -23.42 -10.10
N VAL A 108 11.83 -22.53 -11.09
CA VAL A 108 11.08 -21.29 -11.02
C VAL A 108 9.97 -21.29 -12.06
N ILE A 109 8.78 -20.87 -11.68
CA ILE A 109 7.65 -20.67 -12.58
C ILE A 109 7.17 -19.24 -12.41
N THR A 110 7.20 -18.47 -13.49
CA THR A 110 6.69 -17.10 -13.50
C THR A 110 5.18 -17.11 -13.75
N THR A 111 4.43 -16.55 -12.80
CA THR A 111 2.99 -16.33 -12.89
C THR A 111 2.73 -14.82 -12.93
N VAL A 112 2.00 -14.33 -13.91
CA VAL A 112 1.67 -12.92 -14.05
C VAL A 112 0.19 -12.71 -13.79
N LEU A 113 -0.12 -11.85 -12.81
CA LEU A 113 -1.47 -11.37 -12.53
C LEU A 113 -1.68 -10.05 -13.28
N CYS A 114 -2.54 -10.07 -14.30
CA CYS A 114 -2.74 -8.95 -15.22
C CYS A 114 -4.13 -8.33 -15.06
N SER A 115 -4.19 -7.02 -14.77
CA SER A 115 -5.43 -6.25 -14.71
C SER A 115 -5.75 -5.49 -16.01
N ALA A 116 -4.84 -5.48 -16.99
CA ALA A 116 -5.05 -4.84 -18.27
C ALA A 116 -6.24 -5.44 -19.05
N ASP A 117 -7.02 -4.58 -19.68
CA ASP A 117 -8.13 -5.00 -20.54
C ASP A 117 -7.64 -5.37 -21.96
N VAL A 118 -6.92 -6.47 -22.05
CA VAL A 118 -6.36 -7.01 -23.31
C VAL A 118 -6.85 -8.43 -23.56
N ARG A 119 -7.48 -8.67 -24.70
CA ARG A 119 -8.06 -9.98 -25.00
C ARG A 119 -7.03 -11.08 -25.22
N ASN A 120 -5.90 -10.77 -25.87
CA ASN A 120 -4.86 -11.75 -26.22
C ASN A 120 -3.47 -11.23 -25.82
N PRO A 121 -3.13 -11.21 -24.54
CA PRO A 121 -1.79 -10.77 -24.10
C PRO A 121 -0.71 -11.78 -24.54
N LYS A 122 0.50 -11.29 -24.72
CA LYS A 122 1.65 -12.17 -25.00
C LYS A 122 2.00 -12.96 -23.74
N THR A 123 2.12 -14.29 -23.91
CA THR A 123 2.49 -15.21 -22.81
C THR A 123 3.76 -16.00 -23.09
N ASN A 124 4.36 -15.80 -24.27
CA ASN A 124 5.56 -16.53 -24.66
C ASN A 124 6.54 -15.65 -25.43
N LEU A 125 7.81 -16.01 -25.35
CA LEU A 125 8.92 -15.38 -26.01
C LEU A 125 9.79 -16.45 -26.71
N ASN A 126 10.00 -16.33 -28.02
CA ASN A 126 10.94 -17.17 -28.74
C ASN A 126 12.37 -16.78 -28.39
N CYS A 127 13.15 -17.74 -27.92
CA CYS A 127 14.53 -17.56 -27.47
C CYS A 127 15.49 -18.50 -28.24
N GLY A 128 15.39 -18.52 -29.56
CA GLY A 128 16.10 -19.46 -30.43
C GLY A 128 15.44 -20.83 -30.43
N ILE A 129 16.15 -21.86 -29.95
CA ILE A 129 15.58 -23.23 -29.85
C ILE A 129 14.63 -23.39 -28.68
N ASN A 130 14.65 -22.47 -27.72
CA ASN A 130 13.80 -22.49 -26.54
C ASN A 130 12.67 -21.47 -26.66
N VAL A 131 11.56 -21.78 -26.01
CA VAL A 131 10.43 -20.85 -25.84
C VAL A 131 10.23 -20.62 -24.36
N TYR A 132 10.44 -19.39 -23.92
CA TYR A 132 10.06 -18.95 -22.60
C TYR A 132 8.55 -18.76 -22.52
N ARG A 133 7.94 -19.17 -21.43
CA ARG A 133 6.49 -19.06 -21.20
C ARG A 133 6.21 -18.64 -19.78
N ILE A 134 5.19 -17.80 -19.62
CA ILE A 134 4.63 -17.44 -18.32
C ILE A 134 3.25 -18.08 -18.14
N GLU A 135 2.87 -18.32 -16.90
CA GLU A 135 1.47 -18.54 -16.54
C GLU A 135 0.79 -17.19 -16.40
N LEU A 136 -0.37 -17.02 -17.03
CA LEU A 136 -1.09 -15.75 -17.02
C LEU A 136 -2.45 -15.91 -16.35
N VAL A 137 -2.74 -15.08 -15.37
CA VAL A 137 -4.05 -14.90 -14.77
C VAL A 137 -4.55 -13.51 -15.12
N ARG A 138 -5.66 -13.44 -15.84
CA ARG A 138 -6.30 -12.17 -16.21
C ARG A 138 -7.43 -11.88 -15.23
N ILE A 139 -7.30 -10.80 -14.47
CA ILE A 139 -8.35 -10.38 -13.51
C ILE A 139 -9.66 -10.05 -14.25
N LYS A 140 -9.56 -9.58 -15.51
CA LYS A 140 -10.73 -9.27 -16.35
C LYS A 140 -11.54 -10.49 -16.79
N ASP A 141 -11.02 -11.70 -16.65
CA ASP A 141 -11.76 -12.92 -16.96
C ASP A 141 -12.73 -13.31 -15.82
N ASP A 142 -12.55 -12.73 -14.64
CA ASP A 142 -13.45 -12.91 -13.50
C ASP A 142 -14.56 -11.86 -13.49
N ASP A 143 -15.70 -12.22 -12.89
CA ASP A 143 -16.90 -11.39 -12.78
C ASP A 143 -17.14 -10.96 -11.32
N ALA A 144 -17.00 -9.66 -11.07
CA ALA A 144 -17.24 -9.09 -9.75
C ALA A 144 -18.68 -9.30 -9.25
N ASP A 145 -19.67 -9.24 -10.15
CA ASP A 145 -21.08 -9.42 -9.75
C ASP A 145 -21.30 -10.84 -9.20
N ARG A 146 -20.62 -11.84 -9.78
CA ARG A 146 -20.63 -13.20 -9.27
C ARG A 146 -19.99 -13.31 -7.89
N VAL A 147 -18.83 -12.69 -7.69
CA VAL A 147 -18.15 -12.68 -6.39
C VAL A 147 -19.08 -12.12 -5.31
N PHE A 148 -19.74 -11.01 -5.55
CA PHE A 148 -20.66 -10.41 -4.59
C PHE A 148 -21.87 -11.32 -4.32
N ASN A 149 -22.47 -11.90 -5.35
CA ASN A 149 -23.63 -12.78 -5.20
C ASN A 149 -23.28 -14.04 -4.39
N ASP A 150 -22.11 -14.64 -4.61
CA ASP A 150 -21.67 -15.83 -3.86
C ASP A 150 -21.47 -15.50 -2.38
N LEU A 151 -20.86 -14.35 -2.06
CA LEU A 151 -20.68 -13.89 -0.68
C LEU A 151 -22.01 -13.60 0.01
N GLU A 152 -22.91 -12.88 -0.65
CA GLU A 152 -24.22 -12.56 -0.10
C GLU A 152 -25.12 -13.80 0.10
N MET A 153 -25.04 -14.75 -0.82
CA MET A 153 -25.73 -16.04 -0.67
C MET A 153 -25.24 -16.77 0.59
N LYS A 154 -23.91 -16.83 0.80
CA LYS A 154 -23.30 -17.46 1.97
C LYS A 154 -23.74 -16.75 3.27
N MET A 155 -23.73 -15.42 3.28
CA MET A 155 -24.22 -14.62 4.41
C MET A 155 -25.70 -14.83 4.68
N GLY A 156 -26.53 -14.85 3.63
CA GLY A 156 -27.97 -15.07 3.73
C GLY A 156 -28.36 -16.44 4.30
N GLN A 157 -27.47 -17.42 4.14
CA GLN A 157 -27.62 -18.76 4.74
C GLN A 157 -27.10 -18.83 6.19
N GLY A 158 -26.67 -17.71 6.78
CA GLY A 158 -26.10 -17.64 8.11
C GLY A 158 -24.65 -18.16 8.17
N GLY A 159 -23.98 -18.32 7.02
CA GLY A 159 -22.59 -18.72 6.94
C GLY A 159 -21.63 -17.60 7.35
N ARG A 160 -20.55 -17.96 8.04
CA ARG A 160 -19.43 -17.05 8.31
C ARG A 160 -18.52 -16.97 7.08
N LEU A 161 -18.03 -15.78 6.77
CA LEU A 161 -17.05 -15.58 5.71
C LEU A 161 -15.65 -15.81 6.26
N THR A 162 -14.89 -16.66 5.58
CA THR A 162 -13.48 -16.88 5.88
C THR A 162 -12.63 -15.86 5.17
N ARG A 163 -11.35 -15.76 5.54
CA ARG A 163 -10.35 -14.94 4.85
C ARG A 163 -10.26 -15.27 3.35
N SER A 164 -10.30 -16.56 3.00
CA SER A 164 -10.28 -17.02 1.61
C SER A 164 -11.53 -16.62 0.82
N ASP A 165 -12.71 -16.57 1.46
CA ASP A 165 -13.92 -16.07 0.82
C ASP A 165 -13.81 -14.57 0.48
N LEU A 166 -13.16 -13.80 1.36
CA LEU A 166 -13.04 -12.34 1.22
C LEU A 166 -11.96 -11.90 0.24
N PHE A 167 -10.96 -12.76 -0.05
CA PHE A 167 -9.85 -12.36 -0.91
C PHE A 167 -10.30 -11.90 -2.31
N PRO A 168 -11.20 -12.61 -3.04
CA PRO A 168 -11.68 -12.17 -4.36
C PRO A 168 -12.34 -10.79 -4.34
N LEU A 169 -12.92 -10.39 -3.20
CA LEU A 169 -13.53 -9.08 -3.02
C LEU A 169 -12.53 -7.93 -3.16
N LEU A 170 -11.26 -8.14 -2.78
CA LEU A 170 -10.20 -7.15 -2.93
C LEU A 170 -9.85 -6.91 -4.40
N LEU A 171 -10.01 -7.92 -5.25
CA LEU A 171 -9.74 -7.85 -6.68
C LEU A 171 -10.98 -7.43 -7.50
N ALA A 172 -12.18 -7.47 -6.90
CA ALA A 172 -13.44 -7.14 -7.57
C ALA A 172 -13.44 -5.77 -8.29
N PRO A 173 -12.80 -4.70 -7.78
CA PRO A 173 -12.69 -3.44 -8.50
C PRO A 173 -11.97 -3.55 -9.85
N LEU A 174 -11.08 -4.53 -10.01
CA LEU A 174 -10.28 -4.78 -11.23
C LEU A 174 -10.92 -5.79 -12.19
N MET A 175 -11.91 -6.57 -11.73
CA MET A 175 -12.62 -7.59 -12.52
C MET A 175 -13.53 -6.97 -13.59
N SER A 176 -14.14 -7.83 -14.41
CA SER A 176 -15.31 -7.49 -15.23
C SER A 176 -16.59 -7.46 -14.40
N GLY A 177 -17.73 -7.09 -15.03
CA GLY A 177 -19.06 -7.07 -14.40
C GLY A 177 -19.86 -5.83 -14.77
N ASN A 178 -21.14 -5.80 -14.40
CA ASN A 178 -22.05 -4.72 -14.74
C ASN A 178 -21.95 -3.51 -13.78
N MET A 179 -21.61 -3.77 -12.52
CA MET A 179 -21.43 -2.72 -11.53
C MET A 179 -20.17 -1.90 -11.84
N ASP A 180 -20.25 -0.58 -11.69
CA ASP A 180 -19.09 0.29 -11.84
C ASP A 180 -18.07 0.10 -10.70
N ILE A 181 -16.87 0.64 -10.88
CA ILE A 181 -15.77 0.48 -9.92
C ILE A 181 -16.14 1.07 -8.55
N CYS A 182 -16.80 2.22 -8.52
CA CYS A 182 -17.25 2.85 -7.28
C CYS A 182 -18.21 1.94 -6.52
N GLY A 183 -19.21 1.41 -7.21
CA GLY A 183 -20.17 0.47 -6.64
C GLY A 183 -19.52 -0.79 -6.09
N ARG A 184 -18.55 -1.36 -6.82
CA ARG A 184 -17.80 -2.55 -6.37
C ARG A 184 -17.01 -2.27 -5.09
N ILE A 185 -16.32 -1.13 -5.01
CA ILE A 185 -15.56 -0.73 -3.82
C ILE A 185 -16.50 -0.52 -2.63
N CYS A 186 -17.60 0.24 -2.83
CA CYS A 186 -18.59 0.48 -1.77
C CYS A 186 -19.19 -0.82 -1.26
N ARG A 187 -19.63 -1.71 -2.16
CA ARG A 187 -20.22 -3.00 -1.79
C ARG A 187 -19.21 -3.89 -1.07
N GLY A 188 -17.93 -3.88 -1.50
CA GLY A 188 -16.86 -4.58 -0.81
C GLY A 188 -16.69 -4.10 0.63
N MET A 189 -16.65 -2.79 0.85
CA MET A 189 -16.57 -2.21 2.20
C MET A 189 -17.81 -2.54 3.06
N ASP A 190 -19.01 -2.55 2.48
CA ASP A 190 -20.21 -2.94 3.20
C ASP A 190 -20.18 -4.41 3.64
N ILE A 191 -19.73 -5.31 2.78
CA ILE A 191 -19.56 -6.73 3.14
C ILE A 191 -18.56 -6.88 4.27
N LEU A 192 -17.39 -6.23 4.20
CA LEU A 192 -16.38 -6.28 5.28
C LEU A 192 -16.93 -5.79 6.62
N ARG A 193 -17.82 -4.78 6.60
CA ARG A 193 -18.44 -4.20 7.79
C ARG A 193 -19.56 -5.07 8.37
N MET A 194 -20.39 -5.66 7.50
CA MET A 194 -21.63 -6.35 7.91
C MET A 194 -21.45 -7.84 8.15
N ALA A 195 -20.47 -8.46 7.50
CA ALA A 195 -20.29 -9.89 7.54
C ALA A 195 -19.85 -10.38 8.93
N GLN A 196 -20.38 -11.53 9.33
CA GLN A 196 -19.75 -12.32 10.39
C GLN A 196 -18.50 -12.98 9.81
N VAL A 197 -17.35 -12.36 10.02
CA VAL A 197 -16.08 -12.77 9.43
C VAL A 197 -15.29 -13.62 10.40
N ASP A 198 -14.74 -14.74 9.90
CA ASP A 198 -13.75 -15.57 10.59
C ASP A 198 -12.33 -15.11 10.20
N ALA A 199 -12.06 -13.84 10.52
CA ALA A 199 -10.77 -13.17 10.33
C ALA A 199 -10.57 -12.17 11.49
N ASP A 200 -9.32 -11.84 11.78
CA ASP A 200 -9.04 -10.87 12.83
C ASP A 200 -9.31 -9.42 12.36
N LYS A 201 -9.31 -8.50 13.33
CA LYS A 201 -9.56 -7.08 13.04
C LYS A 201 -8.46 -6.45 12.18
N ASP A 202 -7.24 -6.98 12.25
CA ASP A 202 -6.12 -6.48 11.46
C ASP A 202 -6.26 -6.90 10.00
N ASP A 203 -6.69 -8.13 9.73
CA ASP A 203 -7.01 -8.59 8.39
C ASP A 203 -8.08 -7.70 7.74
N ILE A 204 -9.18 -7.43 8.46
CA ILE A 204 -10.25 -6.55 7.95
C ILE A 204 -9.72 -5.16 7.64
N ARG A 205 -8.90 -4.57 8.53
CA ARG A 205 -8.29 -3.25 8.29
C ARG A 205 -7.39 -3.23 7.06
N HIS A 206 -6.60 -4.29 6.84
CA HIS A 206 -5.77 -4.41 5.64
C HIS A 206 -6.63 -4.50 4.37
N MET A 207 -7.73 -5.27 4.41
CA MET A 207 -8.67 -5.38 3.30
C MET A 207 -9.32 -4.03 2.98
N GLU A 208 -9.78 -3.30 4.00
CA GLU A 208 -10.32 -1.94 3.85
C GLU A 208 -9.29 -0.97 3.26
N ALA A 209 -8.01 -1.08 3.68
CA ALA A 209 -6.93 -0.26 3.15
C ALA A 209 -6.66 -0.53 1.66
N VAL A 210 -6.70 -1.80 1.23
CA VAL A 210 -6.56 -2.19 -0.17
C VAL A 210 -7.69 -1.59 -1.01
N LEU A 211 -8.95 -1.76 -0.60
CA LEU A 211 -10.10 -1.20 -1.31
C LEU A 211 -10.03 0.34 -1.39
N TYR A 212 -9.61 0.99 -0.31
CA TYR A 212 -9.45 2.44 -0.29
C TYR A 212 -8.33 2.94 -1.20
N ALA A 213 -7.21 2.22 -1.27
CA ALA A 213 -6.12 2.54 -2.18
C ALA A 213 -6.55 2.42 -3.65
N LEU A 214 -7.35 1.39 -3.99
CA LEU A 214 -7.96 1.26 -5.32
C LEU A 214 -8.96 2.40 -5.60
N ALA A 215 -9.72 2.84 -4.59
CA ALA A 215 -10.59 4.00 -4.73
C ALA A 215 -9.81 5.28 -5.07
N ILE A 216 -8.70 5.53 -4.39
CA ILE A 216 -7.83 6.68 -4.69
C ILE A 216 -7.32 6.62 -6.13
N LYS A 217 -6.96 5.42 -6.61
CA LYS A 217 -6.43 5.24 -7.96
C LYS A 217 -7.47 5.48 -9.05
N PHE A 218 -8.66 4.91 -8.91
CA PHE A 218 -9.59 4.76 -10.02
C PHE A 218 -10.76 5.73 -9.99
N LEU A 219 -11.10 6.32 -8.82
CA LEU A 219 -12.29 7.12 -8.69
C LEU A 219 -12.02 8.61 -8.92
N ASN A 220 -13.01 9.28 -9.52
CA ASN A 220 -13.04 10.74 -9.57
C ASN A 220 -13.31 11.34 -8.16
N LYS A 221 -13.17 12.66 -8.03
CA LYS A 221 -13.32 13.35 -6.73
C LYS A 221 -14.67 13.12 -6.06
N THR A 222 -15.76 13.06 -6.84
CA THR A 222 -17.12 12.88 -6.32
C THR A 222 -17.32 11.48 -5.76
N ASP A 223 -16.93 10.45 -6.50
CA ASP A 223 -17.06 9.07 -6.08
C ASP A 223 -16.09 8.72 -4.95
N LEU A 224 -14.88 9.27 -4.99
CA LEU A 224 -13.93 9.16 -3.89
C LEU A 224 -14.47 9.78 -2.59
N ALA A 225 -15.23 10.88 -2.67
CA ALA A 225 -15.85 11.47 -1.49
C ALA A 225 -16.87 10.52 -0.83
N LYS A 226 -17.67 9.78 -1.62
CA LYS A 226 -18.59 8.75 -1.11
C LYS A 226 -17.83 7.63 -0.38
N VAL A 227 -16.74 7.14 -0.98
CA VAL A 227 -15.92 6.10 -0.36
C VAL A 227 -15.26 6.60 0.93
N LYS A 228 -14.81 7.86 0.98
CA LYS A 228 -14.26 8.48 2.20
C LYS A 228 -15.29 8.57 3.33
N GLU A 229 -16.53 8.90 3.01
CA GLU A 229 -17.62 8.91 3.99
C GLU A 229 -17.86 7.51 4.56
N MET A 230 -17.95 6.49 3.70
CA MET A 230 -18.06 5.10 4.13
C MET A 230 -16.85 4.65 4.95
N MET A 231 -15.64 5.05 4.55
CA MET A 231 -14.41 4.73 5.27
C MET A 231 -14.46 5.21 6.73
N GLY A 232 -15.05 6.37 7.01
CA GLY A 232 -15.23 6.86 8.40
C GLY A 232 -16.01 5.92 9.31
N MET A 233 -16.79 5.01 8.75
CA MET A 233 -17.58 4.00 9.47
C MET A 233 -16.87 2.64 9.57
N THR A 234 -15.70 2.48 8.95
CA THR A 234 -14.92 1.23 8.96
C THR A 234 -13.96 1.18 10.15
N LEU A 235 -13.43 -0.01 10.44
CA LEU A 235 -12.42 -0.19 11.49
C LEU A 235 -11.15 0.63 11.21
N LEU A 236 -10.69 0.64 9.96
CA LEU A 236 -9.53 1.43 9.55
C LEU A 236 -9.81 2.93 9.69
N GLY A 237 -10.98 3.39 9.24
CA GLY A 237 -11.37 4.80 9.32
C GLY A 237 -11.46 5.29 10.76
N GLN A 238 -12.03 4.50 11.67
CA GLN A 238 -12.08 4.82 13.10
C GLN A 238 -10.67 4.95 13.70
N MET A 239 -9.78 3.99 13.43
CA MET A 239 -8.40 4.04 13.87
C MET A 239 -7.65 5.27 13.33
N LEU A 240 -7.80 5.59 12.04
CA LEU A 240 -7.17 6.77 11.43
C LEU A 240 -7.70 8.07 12.02
N MET A 241 -8.99 8.12 12.35
CA MET A 241 -9.61 9.27 13.02
C MET A 241 -9.06 9.45 14.44
N GLU A 242 -8.98 8.36 15.21
CA GLU A 242 -8.40 8.38 16.56
C GLU A 242 -6.94 8.82 16.56
N ASP A 243 -6.14 8.27 15.65
CA ASP A 243 -4.74 8.67 15.47
C ASP A 243 -4.61 10.13 15.01
N GLY A 244 -5.49 10.58 14.13
CA GLY A 244 -5.56 11.97 13.68
C GLY A 244 -5.86 12.92 14.84
N ILE A 245 -6.86 12.58 15.67
CA ILE A 245 -7.21 13.35 16.87
C ILE A 245 -6.03 13.38 17.85
N LYS A 246 -5.42 12.22 18.13
CA LYS A 246 -4.27 12.13 19.05
C LYS A 246 -3.08 12.96 18.56
N LYS A 247 -2.75 12.88 17.27
CA LYS A 247 -1.70 13.71 16.68
C LYS A 247 -2.05 15.20 16.70
N GLY A 248 -3.30 15.53 16.41
CA GLY A 248 -3.80 16.91 16.47
C GLY A 248 -3.73 17.51 17.88
N LEU A 249 -4.13 16.76 18.88
CA LEU A 249 -4.03 17.17 20.28
C LEU A 249 -2.57 17.41 20.68
N LYS A 250 -1.68 16.44 20.40
CA LYS A 250 -0.25 16.56 20.70
C LYS A 250 0.39 17.76 20.00
N LYS A 251 0.04 17.98 18.73
CA LYS A 251 0.50 19.18 17.99
C LYS A 251 -0.02 20.46 18.64
N GLY A 252 -1.31 20.50 19.00
CA GLY A 252 -1.92 21.67 19.63
C GLY A 252 -1.29 22.01 21.00
N GLU A 253 -1.04 21.02 21.83
CA GLU A 253 -0.33 21.18 23.11
C GLU A 253 1.07 21.76 22.91
N MET A 254 1.82 21.18 21.96
CA MET A 254 3.18 21.64 21.68
C MET A 254 3.22 23.05 21.06
N THR A 255 2.31 23.36 20.12
CA THR A 255 2.20 24.73 19.54
C THR A 255 1.84 25.75 20.63
N LYS A 256 0.95 25.39 21.59
CA LYS A 256 0.63 26.22 22.74
C LYS A 256 1.88 26.46 23.64
N LEU A 257 2.64 25.41 23.91
CA LEU A 257 3.88 25.50 24.67
C LEU A 257 4.90 26.40 23.97
N ILE A 258 5.11 26.23 22.66
CA ILE A 258 5.96 27.11 21.84
C ILE A 258 5.53 28.58 21.99
N SER A 259 4.23 28.88 21.86
CA SER A 259 3.69 30.22 22.01
C SER A 259 4.00 30.82 23.42
N GLN A 260 3.90 30.00 24.45
CA GLN A 260 4.23 30.40 25.80
C GLN A 260 5.73 30.71 25.96
N VAL A 261 6.60 29.86 25.43
CA VAL A 261 8.07 30.06 25.44
C VAL A 261 8.44 31.34 24.66
N MET A 262 7.85 31.55 23.49
CA MET A 262 8.06 32.79 22.68
C MET A 262 7.71 34.04 23.46
N LYS A 263 6.60 34.02 24.18
CA LYS A 263 6.18 35.18 25.06
C LYS A 263 7.15 35.40 26.22
N LYS A 264 7.70 34.36 26.83
CA LYS A 264 8.68 34.46 27.91
C LYS A 264 10.04 34.91 27.41
N ALA A 265 10.49 34.36 26.27
CA ALA A 265 11.72 34.80 25.62
C ALA A 265 11.69 36.28 25.18
N LYS A 266 10.54 36.78 24.70
CA LYS A 266 10.33 38.22 24.42
C LYS A 266 10.39 39.09 25.65
N LYS A 267 10.08 38.55 26.85
CA LYS A 267 10.21 39.26 28.15
C LYS A 267 11.61 39.15 28.74
N GLY A 268 12.55 38.48 28.06
CA GLY A 268 13.94 38.36 28.49
C GLY A 268 14.21 37.29 29.55
N LEU A 269 13.25 36.39 29.82
CA LEU A 269 13.44 35.28 30.75
C LEU A 269 14.39 34.24 30.13
N SER A 270 15.20 33.59 30.98
CA SER A 270 16.07 32.48 30.56
C SER A 270 15.26 31.20 30.25
N PRO A 271 15.86 30.19 29.59
CA PRO A 271 15.23 28.89 29.43
C PRO A 271 14.87 28.22 30.74
N GLU A 272 15.74 28.32 31.76
CA GLU A 272 15.55 27.73 33.08
C GLU A 272 14.39 28.40 33.83
N GLU A 273 14.35 29.72 33.88
CA GLU A 273 13.26 30.50 34.47
C GLU A 273 11.94 30.20 33.73
N THR A 274 12.02 30.04 32.41
CA THR A 274 10.83 29.69 31.58
C THR A 274 10.31 28.30 31.91
N ALA A 275 11.20 27.32 32.09
CA ALA A 275 10.83 25.95 32.44
C ALA A 275 10.17 25.89 33.84
N GLU A 276 10.73 26.62 34.81
CA GLU A 276 10.18 26.70 36.16
C GLU A 276 8.78 27.34 36.17
N ILE A 277 8.59 28.45 35.45
CA ILE A 277 7.30 29.15 35.37
C ILE A 277 6.23 28.34 34.68
N LEU A 278 6.61 27.57 33.65
CA LEU A 278 5.67 26.75 32.87
C LEU A 278 5.47 25.35 33.47
N GLU A 279 6.26 25.01 34.51
CA GLU A 279 6.27 23.68 35.15
C GLU A 279 6.48 22.55 34.12
N GLU A 280 7.36 22.79 33.13
CA GLU A 280 7.64 21.89 31.99
C GLU A 280 9.10 21.40 32.02
N ASP A 281 9.37 20.31 31.32
CA ASP A 281 10.71 19.72 31.24
C ASP A 281 11.74 20.75 30.73
N PRO A 282 12.82 21.02 31.52
CA PRO A 282 13.85 21.98 31.12
C PRO A 282 14.52 21.68 29.77
N MET A 283 14.67 20.39 29.41
CA MET A 283 15.27 20.02 28.14
C MET A 283 14.34 20.38 26.96
N VAL A 284 13.04 20.15 27.12
CA VAL A 284 12.03 20.52 26.11
C VAL A 284 11.99 22.03 25.95
N ILE A 285 11.92 22.76 27.05
CA ILE A 285 11.90 24.24 27.03
C ILE A 285 13.17 24.80 26.40
N SER A 286 14.36 24.31 26.77
CA SER A 286 15.64 24.75 26.21
C SER A 286 15.69 24.56 24.70
N ARG A 287 15.24 23.40 24.21
CA ARG A 287 15.17 23.11 22.76
C ARG A 287 14.25 24.09 22.03
N ILE A 288 13.05 24.33 22.56
CA ILE A 288 12.10 25.29 21.98
C ILE A 288 12.68 26.71 22.03
N TYR A 289 13.27 27.09 23.16
CA TYR A 289 13.83 28.43 23.35
C TYR A 289 14.97 28.72 22.36
N HIS A 290 15.86 27.78 22.11
CA HIS A 290 16.91 27.90 21.11
C HIS A 290 16.32 28.08 19.71
N ALA A 291 15.33 27.29 19.31
CA ALA A 291 14.68 27.43 18.01
C ALA A 291 13.99 28.79 17.86
N VAL A 292 13.34 29.29 18.93
CA VAL A 292 12.72 30.64 18.95
C VAL A 292 13.76 31.75 18.78
N LYS A 293 14.96 31.58 19.34
CA LYS A 293 16.06 32.55 19.19
C LYS A 293 16.72 32.47 17.82
N GLU A 294 16.83 31.30 17.26
CA GLU A 294 17.43 31.06 15.93
C GLU A 294 16.51 31.58 14.80
N TYR A 295 15.18 31.45 14.99
CA TYR A 295 14.17 31.84 14.01
C TYR A 295 13.18 32.88 14.57
N PRO A 296 13.61 34.12 14.87
CA PRO A 296 12.82 35.11 15.60
C PRO A 296 11.58 35.62 14.85
N ASP A 297 11.55 35.46 13.53
CA ASP A 297 10.46 35.93 12.67
C ASP A 297 9.42 34.81 12.37
N MET A 298 9.65 33.59 12.84
CA MET A 298 8.69 32.49 12.66
C MET A 298 7.57 32.56 13.67
N ASP A 299 6.38 32.14 13.23
CA ASP A 299 5.25 31.88 14.11
C ASP A 299 5.38 30.50 14.82
N GLU A 300 4.43 30.20 15.70
CA GLU A 300 4.42 28.97 16.48
C GLU A 300 4.41 27.72 15.59
N ASP A 301 3.66 27.74 14.47
CA ASP A 301 3.60 26.62 13.53
C ASP A 301 4.92 26.48 12.74
N GLY A 302 5.60 27.57 12.45
CA GLY A 302 6.93 27.60 11.84
C GLY A 302 7.97 26.94 12.74
N ILE A 303 8.03 27.36 14.01
CA ILE A 303 8.93 26.78 15.03
C ILE A 303 8.61 25.28 15.24
N TYR A 304 7.31 24.91 15.30
CA TYR A 304 6.91 23.51 15.42
C TYR A 304 7.48 22.66 14.28
N ARG A 305 7.38 23.14 13.03
CA ARG A 305 7.93 22.44 11.86
C ARG A 305 9.45 22.28 11.90
N GLN A 306 10.17 23.25 12.42
CA GLN A 306 11.64 23.15 12.59
C GLN A 306 12.05 22.13 13.64
N LEU A 307 11.23 21.92 14.66
CA LEU A 307 11.56 21.02 15.75
C LEU A 307 11.14 19.56 15.51
N TYR A 308 10.11 19.33 14.68
CA TYR A 308 9.43 18.02 14.65
C TYR A 308 9.16 17.48 13.22
N ASN A 309 9.56 18.19 12.15
CA ASN A 309 9.62 17.70 10.76
C ASN A 309 11.09 17.59 10.35
#